data_60ce856a92e9e27067dd8f30dfa723c1
#
_entry.id   60ce856a92e9e27067dd8f30dfa723c1
#
_cell.length_a   1.000
_cell.length_b   1.000
_cell.length_c   1.000
_cell.angle_alpha   90.00
_cell.angle_beta   90.00
_cell.angle_gamma   90.00
#
_symmetry.space_group_name_H-M   'P 1'
#
loop_
_entity.id
_entity.type
_entity.pdbx_description
1 polymer ?
#
loop_
_entity_poly.entity_id
_entity_poly.type
_entity_poly.pdbx_seq_one_letter_code
_entity_poly.pdbx_strand_id
1 'polypeptide(L)'
;MSREQRTGQAAVTGGQSAGIPGPRWRALLEARWQAYVQEVTELSLAYHVAAAAVADDIGDGAGHPEIASLLRRVSVARRKLADVEEALGRLAAGTFGSCEQCGSPIPAALLTAVPETRYCPRCDAPSPEMPSPEPEAGPSGASGVRPLAGRAIR
;
A
#
# COMPACT_ATOMS: atom_id res chain seq x y z
N MET A 1 -14.99 -56.88 27.96
CA MET A 1 -13.71 -56.19 27.78
C MET A 1 -13.89 -55.19 26.64
N SER A 2 -14.40 -54.01 26.96
CA SER A 2 -14.76 -52.98 25.99
C SER A 2 -13.70 -51.89 26.04
N ARG A 3 -13.06 -51.66 24.89
CA ARG A 3 -11.94 -50.72 24.71
C ARG A 3 -12.53 -49.39 24.22
N GLU A 4 -12.66 -48.42 25.13
CA GLU A 4 -13.06 -47.05 24.80
C GLU A 4 -11.97 -46.35 23.97
N GLN A 5 -12.34 -46.01 22.74
CA GLN A 5 -11.52 -45.16 21.87
C GLN A 5 -11.80 -43.72 22.25
N ARG A 6 -10.83 -43.13 22.93
CA ARG A 6 -10.79 -41.68 23.24
C ARG A 6 -10.31 -40.93 22.00
N THR A 7 -11.25 -40.46 21.19
CA THR A 7 -10.96 -39.50 20.12
C THR A 7 -10.61 -38.13 20.74
N GLY A 8 -9.32 -37.79 20.68
CA GLY A 8 -8.83 -36.48 21.06
C GLY A 8 -9.32 -35.44 20.04
N GLN A 9 -10.33 -34.67 20.41
CA GLN A 9 -10.65 -33.44 19.72
C GLN A 9 -9.58 -32.40 20.09
N ALA A 10 -8.70 -32.11 19.15
CA ALA A 10 -7.82 -30.92 19.23
C ALA A 10 -8.73 -29.69 19.20
N ALA A 11 -8.84 -29.02 20.34
CA ALA A 11 -9.48 -27.73 20.44
C ALA A 11 -8.61 -26.73 19.62
N VAL A 12 -9.09 -26.38 18.45
CA VAL A 12 -8.61 -25.21 17.73
C VAL A 12 -9.03 -24.01 18.58
N THR A 13 -8.11 -23.50 19.38
CA THR A 13 -8.25 -22.22 20.08
C THR A 13 -8.26 -21.13 19.01
N GLY A 14 -9.45 -20.88 18.45
CA GLY A 14 -9.73 -19.69 17.67
C GLY A 14 -9.46 -18.49 18.56
N GLY A 15 -8.40 -17.72 18.21
CA GLY A 15 -8.12 -16.44 18.85
C GLY A 15 -9.41 -15.62 18.84
N GLN A 16 -9.95 -15.36 20.03
CA GLN A 16 -11.09 -14.47 20.23
C GLN A 16 -10.62 -13.07 19.85
N SER A 17 -10.86 -12.68 18.59
CA SER A 17 -10.87 -11.28 18.18
C SER A 17 -11.88 -10.59 19.08
N ALA A 18 -11.39 -9.75 20.00
CA ALA A 18 -12.21 -9.04 20.97
C ALA A 18 -13.34 -8.31 20.22
N GLY A 19 -14.54 -8.87 20.32
CA GLY A 19 -15.87 -8.35 20.08
C GLY A 19 -16.05 -7.07 19.26
N ILE A 20 -15.55 -7.02 18.02
CA ILE A 20 -15.91 -5.95 17.09
C ILE A 20 -17.21 -6.37 16.42
N PRO A 21 -18.37 -5.75 16.72
CA PRO A 21 -19.65 -6.15 16.15
C PRO A 21 -19.62 -5.97 14.62
N GLY A 22 -19.56 -7.09 13.90
CA GLY A 22 -19.46 -7.15 12.45
C GLY A 22 -20.42 -6.24 11.66
N PRO A 23 -21.71 -6.10 12.03
CA PRO A 23 -22.65 -5.28 11.29
C PRO A 23 -22.29 -3.79 11.21
N ARG A 24 -21.73 -3.23 12.28
CA ARG A 24 -21.34 -1.79 12.33
C ARG A 24 -20.18 -1.51 11.37
N TRP A 25 -19.17 -2.37 11.35
CA TRP A 25 -17.99 -2.19 10.51
C TRP A 25 -18.32 -2.44 9.04
N ARG A 26 -19.19 -3.39 8.76
CA ARG A 26 -19.71 -3.63 7.41
C ARG A 26 -20.38 -2.37 6.86
N ALA A 27 -21.34 -1.79 7.59
CA ALA A 27 -22.05 -0.60 7.16
C ALA A 27 -21.10 0.60 6.93
N LEU A 28 -20.08 0.76 7.79
CA LEU A 28 -19.08 1.81 7.65
C LEU A 28 -18.22 1.62 6.40
N LEU A 29 -17.74 0.39 6.15
CA LEU A 29 -16.93 0.08 4.98
C LEU A 29 -17.74 0.17 3.68
N GLU A 30 -18.99 -0.30 3.67
CA GLU A 30 -19.89 -0.18 2.51
C GLU A 30 -20.18 1.28 2.17
N ALA A 31 -20.42 2.14 3.17
CA ALA A 31 -20.60 3.57 2.96
C ALA A 31 -19.34 4.22 2.36
N ARG A 32 -18.15 3.86 2.83
CA ARG A 32 -16.89 4.34 2.26
C ARG A 32 -16.65 3.81 0.85
N TRP A 33 -16.97 2.55 0.61
CA TRP A 33 -16.87 1.96 -0.72
C TRP A 33 -17.72 2.73 -1.74
N GLN A 34 -18.99 3.01 -1.40
CA GLN A 34 -19.88 3.80 -2.26
C GLN A 34 -19.32 5.21 -2.52
N ALA A 35 -18.81 5.88 -1.50
CA ALA A 35 -18.22 7.21 -1.64
C ALA A 35 -16.99 7.19 -2.58
N TYR A 36 -16.12 6.20 -2.47
CA TYR A 36 -14.95 6.10 -3.35
C TYR A 36 -15.31 5.66 -4.78
N VAL A 37 -16.32 4.82 -4.97
CA VAL A 37 -16.85 4.50 -6.31
C VAL A 37 -17.35 5.78 -6.99
N GLN A 38 -18.10 6.60 -6.28
CA GLN A 38 -18.56 7.89 -6.79
C GLN A 38 -17.40 8.83 -7.12
N GLU A 39 -16.43 8.99 -6.20
CA GLU A 39 -15.24 9.83 -6.41
C GLU A 39 -14.44 9.37 -7.66
N VAL A 40 -14.21 8.07 -7.82
CA VAL A 40 -13.51 7.51 -9.00
C VAL A 40 -14.28 7.81 -10.26
N THR A 41 -15.60 7.67 -10.26
CA THR A 41 -16.46 7.93 -11.42
C THR A 41 -16.41 9.40 -11.83
N GLU A 42 -16.58 10.32 -10.88
CA GLU A 42 -16.53 11.77 -11.11
C GLU A 42 -15.16 12.23 -11.64
N LEU A 43 -14.08 11.78 -10.99
CA LEU A 43 -12.72 12.10 -11.42
C LEU A 43 -12.37 11.52 -12.79
N SER A 44 -12.84 10.31 -13.09
CA SER A 44 -12.60 9.68 -14.38
C SER A 44 -13.35 10.42 -15.50
N LEU A 45 -14.59 10.86 -15.25
CA LEU A 45 -15.35 11.67 -16.18
C LEU A 45 -14.68 13.01 -16.42
N ALA A 46 -14.28 13.70 -15.37
CA ALA A 46 -13.55 14.97 -15.48
C ALA A 46 -12.25 14.82 -16.28
N TYR A 47 -11.52 13.73 -16.07
CA TYR A 47 -10.33 13.42 -16.86
C TYR A 47 -10.65 13.25 -18.34
N HIS A 48 -11.67 12.48 -18.68
CA HIS A 48 -12.03 12.26 -20.09
C HIS A 48 -12.50 13.54 -20.80
N VAL A 49 -13.24 14.39 -20.09
CA VAL A 49 -13.68 15.69 -20.62
C VAL A 49 -12.47 16.58 -20.87
N ALA A 50 -11.56 16.70 -19.91
CA ALA A 50 -10.36 17.50 -20.05
C ALA A 50 -9.43 16.97 -21.16
N ALA A 51 -9.26 15.65 -21.24
CA ALA A 51 -8.44 15.02 -22.27
C ALA A 51 -9.01 15.23 -23.69
N ALA A 52 -10.33 15.15 -23.83
CA ALA A 52 -10.99 15.41 -25.11
C ALA A 52 -10.83 16.88 -25.55
N ALA A 53 -10.95 17.84 -24.63
CA ALA A 53 -10.79 19.26 -24.95
C ALA A 53 -9.38 19.61 -25.46
N VAL A 54 -8.37 18.83 -25.05
CA VAL A 54 -6.97 19.06 -25.48
C VAL A 54 -6.64 18.29 -26.76
N ALA A 55 -7.35 17.21 -27.06
CA ALA A 55 -7.11 16.42 -28.27
C ALA A 55 -7.37 17.23 -29.56
N ASP A 56 -8.22 18.24 -29.50
CA ASP A 56 -8.54 19.13 -30.62
C ASP A 56 -7.51 20.28 -30.79
N ASP A 57 -6.70 20.52 -29.77
CA ASP A 57 -5.64 21.53 -29.81
C ASP A 57 -4.31 20.87 -30.23
N ILE A 58 -4.01 20.90 -31.53
CA ILE A 58 -2.80 20.33 -32.13
C ILE A 58 -1.59 21.25 -31.81
N GLY A 59 -1.39 21.58 -30.55
CA GLY A 59 -0.31 22.41 -30.07
C GLY A 59 0.47 21.70 -28.95
N ASP A 60 1.66 21.26 -29.32
CA ASP A 60 2.79 20.98 -28.42
C ASP A 60 2.46 20.10 -27.19
N GLY A 61 2.84 18.81 -27.23
CA GLY A 61 2.61 17.80 -26.19
C GLY A 61 3.31 18.03 -24.85
N ALA A 62 3.52 19.27 -24.46
CA ALA A 62 3.94 19.67 -23.13
C ALA A 62 2.76 19.44 -22.16
N GLY A 63 2.87 18.38 -21.39
CA GLY A 63 1.83 17.82 -20.54
C GLY A 63 0.99 18.86 -19.81
N HIS A 64 -0.29 18.87 -20.10
CA HIS A 64 -1.27 19.72 -19.43
C HIS A 64 -1.30 19.39 -17.93
N PRO A 65 -0.87 20.31 -17.05
CA PRO A 65 -0.71 20.05 -15.61
C PRO A 65 -2.04 19.66 -14.95
N GLU A 66 -3.15 20.13 -15.50
CA GLU A 66 -4.51 19.79 -15.04
C GLU A 66 -4.83 18.33 -15.29
N ILE A 67 -4.57 17.80 -16.49
CA ILE A 67 -4.78 16.39 -16.84
C ILE A 67 -3.89 15.50 -15.97
N ALA A 68 -2.63 15.86 -15.79
CA ALA A 68 -1.72 15.14 -14.92
C ALA A 68 -2.20 15.14 -13.45
N SER A 69 -2.78 16.25 -12.99
CA SER A 69 -3.39 16.35 -11.65
C SER A 69 -4.60 15.42 -11.51
N LEU A 70 -5.49 15.42 -12.50
CA LEU A 70 -6.67 14.54 -12.52
C LEU A 70 -6.26 13.06 -12.52
N LEU A 71 -5.28 12.67 -13.33
CA LEU A 71 -4.75 11.31 -13.33
C LEU A 71 -4.22 10.87 -11.96
N ARG A 72 -3.46 11.74 -11.30
CA ARG A 72 -2.98 11.46 -9.93
C ARG A 72 -4.15 11.27 -8.97
N ARG A 73 -5.16 12.13 -9.02
CA ARG A 73 -6.35 12.04 -8.16
C ARG A 73 -7.14 10.75 -8.43
N VAL A 74 -7.36 10.38 -9.68
CA VAL A 74 -7.98 9.11 -10.07
C VAL A 74 -7.20 7.92 -9.49
N SER A 75 -5.88 7.95 -9.62
CA SER A 75 -5.02 6.86 -9.12
C SER A 75 -5.09 6.73 -7.60
N VAL A 76 -5.14 7.85 -6.86
CA VAL A 76 -5.30 7.85 -5.40
C VAL A 76 -6.68 7.33 -5.00
N ALA A 77 -7.76 7.79 -5.66
CA ALA A 77 -9.11 7.34 -5.36
C ALA A 77 -9.30 5.84 -5.62
N ARG A 78 -8.75 5.31 -6.73
CA ARG A 78 -8.77 3.86 -7.03
C ARG A 78 -8.02 3.05 -5.98
N ARG A 79 -6.91 3.54 -5.46
CA ARG A 79 -6.15 2.86 -4.41
C ARG A 79 -6.96 2.77 -3.11
N LYS A 80 -7.58 3.89 -2.70
CA LYS A 80 -8.46 3.92 -1.53
C LYS A 80 -9.66 2.96 -1.69
N LEU A 81 -10.25 2.88 -2.88
CA LEU A 81 -11.32 1.93 -3.18
C LEU A 81 -10.84 0.49 -2.99
N ALA A 82 -9.68 0.12 -3.54
CA ALA A 82 -9.10 -1.20 -3.38
C ALA A 82 -8.81 -1.53 -1.91
N ASP A 83 -8.31 -0.57 -1.12
CA ASP A 83 -8.06 -0.77 0.31
C ASP A 83 -9.35 -1.07 1.09
N VAL A 84 -10.47 -0.43 0.74
CA VAL A 84 -11.78 -0.72 1.34
C VAL A 84 -12.32 -2.09 0.91
N GLU A 85 -12.14 -2.47 -0.36
CA GLU A 85 -12.53 -3.80 -0.86
C GLU A 85 -11.79 -4.91 -0.13
N GLU A 86 -10.49 -4.74 0.10
CA GLU A 86 -9.71 -5.68 0.91
C GLU A 86 -10.17 -5.72 2.37
N ALA A 87 -10.52 -4.57 2.97
CA ALA A 87 -11.06 -4.52 4.32
C ALA A 87 -12.40 -5.25 4.43
N LEU A 88 -13.29 -5.13 3.43
CA LEU A 88 -14.53 -5.90 3.33
C LEU A 88 -14.25 -7.40 3.20
N GLY A 89 -13.25 -7.78 2.41
CA GLY A 89 -12.79 -9.17 2.29
C GLY A 89 -12.30 -9.73 3.64
N ARG A 90 -11.48 -8.97 4.38
CA ARG A 90 -11.01 -9.34 5.73
C ARG A 90 -12.17 -9.46 6.72
N LEU A 91 -13.16 -8.58 6.62
CA LEU A 91 -14.35 -8.66 7.46
C LEU A 91 -15.15 -9.95 7.18
N ALA A 92 -15.30 -10.33 5.92
CA ALA A 92 -15.95 -11.57 5.52
C ALA A 92 -15.17 -12.81 5.97
N ALA A 93 -13.86 -12.76 5.93
CA ALA A 93 -12.97 -13.83 6.39
C ALA A 93 -12.82 -13.91 7.93
N GLY A 94 -13.36 -12.93 8.68
CA GLY A 94 -13.24 -12.87 10.14
C GLY A 94 -11.86 -12.45 10.65
N THR A 95 -11.02 -11.88 9.80
CA THR A 95 -9.67 -11.40 10.14
C THR A 95 -9.59 -9.87 10.30
N PHE A 96 -10.71 -9.17 10.10
CA PHE A 96 -10.78 -7.72 10.26
C PHE A 96 -10.43 -7.31 11.70
N GLY A 97 -9.63 -6.27 11.83
CA GLY A 97 -9.16 -5.77 13.13
C GLY A 97 -7.92 -6.45 13.67
N SER A 98 -7.35 -7.40 12.92
CA SER A 98 -6.04 -7.99 13.21
C SER A 98 -4.97 -7.43 12.26
N CYS A 99 -3.81 -7.09 12.80
CA CYS A 99 -2.68 -6.61 12.01
C CYS A 99 -2.14 -7.70 11.10
N GLU A 100 -2.00 -7.43 9.80
CA GLU A 100 -1.51 -8.40 8.82
C GLU A 100 -0.04 -8.80 9.06
N GLN A 101 0.75 -7.95 9.69
CA GLN A 101 2.16 -8.21 9.92
C GLN A 101 2.44 -8.98 11.21
N CYS A 102 1.78 -8.64 12.32
CA CYS A 102 2.10 -9.22 13.64
C CYS A 102 0.93 -9.95 14.29
N GLY A 103 -0.26 -9.99 13.66
CA GLY A 103 -1.45 -10.63 14.20
C GLY A 103 -2.08 -9.93 15.41
N SER A 104 -1.46 -8.89 15.96
CA SER A 104 -2.00 -8.16 17.10
C SER A 104 -3.28 -7.41 16.75
N PRO A 105 -4.20 -7.21 17.70
CA PRO A 105 -5.41 -6.45 17.46
C PRO A 105 -5.08 -4.98 17.13
N ILE A 106 -5.78 -4.45 16.12
CA ILE A 106 -5.72 -3.03 15.75
C ILE A 106 -6.66 -2.27 16.68
N PRO A 107 -6.22 -1.16 17.31
CA PRO A 107 -7.06 -0.38 18.20
C PRO A 107 -8.35 0.09 17.53
N ALA A 108 -9.48 -0.04 18.23
CA ALA A 108 -10.79 0.36 17.70
C ALA A 108 -10.86 1.86 17.32
N ALA A 109 -10.12 2.71 18.04
CA ALA A 109 -10.01 4.13 17.70
C ALA A 109 -9.39 4.34 16.31
N LEU A 110 -8.34 3.58 15.97
CA LEU A 110 -7.70 3.63 14.66
C LEU A 110 -8.64 3.11 13.57
N LEU A 111 -9.31 1.98 13.80
CA LEU A 111 -10.30 1.43 12.87
C LEU A 111 -11.50 2.37 12.66
N THR A 112 -11.85 3.20 13.65
CA THR A 112 -12.92 4.20 13.49
C THR A 112 -12.47 5.34 12.57
N ALA A 113 -11.22 5.75 12.68
CA ALA A 113 -10.65 6.82 11.85
C ALA A 113 -10.32 6.32 10.43
N VAL A 114 -9.68 5.15 10.34
CA VAL A 114 -9.21 4.53 9.09
C VAL A 114 -9.60 3.04 9.11
N PRO A 115 -10.85 2.71 8.77
CA PRO A 115 -11.34 1.33 8.86
C PRO A 115 -10.68 0.39 7.85
N GLU A 116 -10.12 0.90 6.78
CA GLU A 116 -9.36 0.14 5.78
C GLU A 116 -7.94 -0.21 6.23
N THR A 117 -7.44 0.32 7.36
CA THR A 117 -6.08 0.04 7.83
C THR A 117 -5.80 -1.45 8.00
N ARG A 118 -4.59 -1.86 7.63
CA ARG A 118 -4.11 -3.26 7.65
C ARG A 118 -3.13 -3.51 8.78
N TYR A 119 -2.54 -2.45 9.33
CA TYR A 119 -1.45 -2.53 10.29
C TYR A 119 -1.79 -1.84 11.60
N CYS A 120 -1.26 -2.36 12.68
CA CYS A 120 -1.31 -1.67 13.97
C CYS A 120 -0.29 -0.52 14.00
N PRO A 121 -0.41 0.46 14.91
CA PRO A 121 0.49 1.63 14.96
C PRO A 121 1.97 1.29 15.06
N ARG A 122 2.30 0.11 15.59
CA ARG A 122 3.69 -0.36 15.70
C ARG A 122 4.26 -0.86 14.37
N CYS A 123 3.41 -1.40 13.51
CA CYS A 123 3.80 -1.96 12.22
C CYS A 123 3.59 -0.96 11.07
N ASP A 124 2.71 0.03 11.26
CA ASP A 124 2.44 1.10 10.30
C ASP A 124 3.50 2.22 10.38
N ALA A 125 4.20 2.34 11.52
CA ALA A 125 5.32 3.25 11.63
C ALA A 125 6.37 2.86 10.57
N PRO A 126 6.86 3.82 9.75
CA PRO A 126 7.97 3.55 8.86
C PRO A 126 9.10 2.98 9.72
N SER A 127 9.56 1.78 9.38
CA SER A 127 10.78 1.26 10.00
C SER A 127 11.83 2.35 9.90
N PRO A 128 12.52 2.73 10.99
CA PRO A 128 13.64 3.64 10.86
C PRO A 128 14.54 3.01 9.79
N GLU A 129 14.62 3.68 8.64
CA GLU A 129 15.54 3.27 7.58
C GLU A 129 16.90 3.09 8.23
N MET A 130 17.33 1.86 8.35
CA MET A 130 18.73 1.60 8.61
C MET A 130 19.47 2.32 7.49
N PRO A 131 20.34 3.30 7.81
CA PRO A 131 21.11 3.97 6.78
C PRO A 131 21.74 2.87 5.93
N SER A 132 21.43 2.87 4.64
CA SER A 132 22.09 1.99 3.69
C SER A 132 23.59 2.14 3.95
N PRO A 133 24.36 1.06 4.12
CA PRO A 133 25.79 1.19 4.26
C PRO A 133 26.27 1.98 3.05
N GLU A 134 26.80 3.17 3.32
CA GLU A 134 27.44 3.97 2.26
C GLU A 134 28.47 3.07 1.60
N PRO A 135 28.52 3.04 0.26
CA PRO A 135 29.56 2.28 -0.41
C PRO A 135 30.89 2.81 0.10
N GLU A 136 31.58 2.00 0.90
CA GLU A 136 32.91 2.29 1.40
C GLU A 136 33.74 2.73 0.19
N ALA A 137 34.17 4.01 0.22
CA ALA A 137 35.09 4.55 -0.75
C ALA A 137 36.36 3.68 -0.68
N GLY A 138 36.47 2.73 -1.60
CA GLY A 138 37.65 1.91 -1.74
C GLY A 138 38.89 2.79 -1.83
N PRO A 139 40.03 2.33 -1.27
CA PRO A 139 41.26 3.14 -1.25
C PRO A 139 41.65 3.46 -2.69
N SER A 140 41.75 4.76 -2.96
CA SER A 140 42.26 5.32 -4.22
C SER A 140 43.67 4.79 -4.48
N GLY A 141 43.75 3.73 -5.27
CA GLY A 141 45.01 3.20 -5.76
C GLY A 141 45.69 4.23 -6.67
N ALA A 142 46.69 4.89 -6.13
CA ALA A 142 47.57 5.73 -6.87
C ALA A 142 48.39 4.85 -7.86
N SER A 143 47.89 4.72 -9.09
CA SER A 143 48.67 4.20 -10.20
C SER A 143 49.49 5.33 -10.79
N GLY A 144 50.75 5.41 -10.34
CA GLY A 144 51.76 6.27 -10.92
C GLY A 144 52.02 5.86 -12.38
N VAL A 145 51.60 6.71 -13.29
CA VAL A 145 51.98 6.65 -14.69
C VAL A 145 53.39 7.22 -14.81
N ARG A 146 54.38 6.36 -15.00
CA ARG A 146 55.77 6.77 -15.38
C ARG A 146 55.76 7.27 -16.83
N PRO A 147 56.27 8.47 -17.09
CA PRO A 147 56.45 8.92 -18.48
C PRO A 147 57.58 8.17 -19.14
N LEU A 148 57.29 7.51 -20.26
CA LEU A 148 58.34 6.95 -21.13
C LEU A 148 59.06 8.07 -21.88
N ALA A 149 60.33 8.19 -21.60
CA ALA A 149 61.25 9.09 -22.26
C ALA A 149 61.29 8.82 -23.77
N GLY A 150 61.21 9.89 -24.53
CA GLY A 150 61.33 9.90 -25.98
C GLY A 150 62.67 9.36 -26.45
N ARG A 151 62.61 8.58 -27.51
CA ARG A 151 63.80 8.20 -28.28
C ARG A 151 63.70 8.84 -29.66
N ALA A 152 64.54 9.88 -29.86
CA ALA A 152 64.74 10.47 -31.14
C ALA A 152 65.41 9.46 -32.11
N ILE A 153 64.89 9.41 -33.32
CA ILE A 153 65.58 8.76 -34.45
C ILE A 153 65.80 9.79 -35.56
N ARG A 154 66.99 9.88 -36.00
CA ARG A 154 67.48 10.70 -37.13
C ARG A 154 66.84 10.27 -38.45
#